data_841a74da666ae80abdfe7f619fb6d5e4
#
_entry.id   841a74da666ae80abdfe7f619fb6d5e4
#
_cell.length_a   1.000
_cell.length_b   1.000
_cell.length_c   1.000
_cell.angle_alpha   90.00
_cell.angle_beta   90.00
_cell.angle_gamma   90.00
#
_symmetry.space_group_name_H-M   'P 1'
#
loop_
_entity.id
_entity.type
_entity.pdbx_description
1 polymer ?
#
loop_
_entity_poly.entity_id
_entity_poly.type
_entity_poly.pdbx_seq_one_letter_code
_entity_poly.pdbx_strand_id
1 'polypeptide(L)'
;KKIMSRNSLLEVSKKILEENRDFKPPAENTFNLPGKIVKDEMIKLLDKLYNEKVILDHGMKVATELANVLSGGDTTIDKTLSEEDLFKLELNAFMTLIETKETQDRIKHTLTTGKPLVN
;
A
#
# COMPACT_ATOMS: atom_id res chain seq x y z
N LYS A 1 13.26 25.41 -3.43
CA LYS A 1 14.01 26.41 -4.25
C LYS A 1 13.69 26.17 -5.72
N LYS A 2 13.18 27.17 -6.44
CA LYS A 2 12.80 27.04 -7.86
C LYS A 2 14.05 27.24 -8.72
N ILE A 3 14.39 26.26 -9.56
CA ILE A 3 15.50 26.34 -10.50
C ILE A 3 14.94 26.84 -11.83
N MET A 4 15.36 28.03 -12.26
CA MET A 4 14.79 28.75 -13.40
C MET A 4 15.49 28.45 -14.74
N SER A 5 16.66 27.82 -14.71
CA SER A 5 17.47 27.55 -15.90
C SER A 5 18.03 26.12 -15.87
N ARG A 6 17.96 25.42 -17.02
CA ARG A 6 18.57 24.10 -17.16
C ARG A 6 20.08 24.12 -16.99
N ASN A 7 20.73 25.23 -17.43
CA ASN A 7 22.19 25.36 -17.33
C ASN A 7 22.68 25.51 -15.88
N SER A 8 21.85 26.10 -15.00
CA SER A 8 22.17 26.24 -13.57
C SER A 8 21.80 24.98 -12.74
N LEU A 9 21.10 24.02 -13.34
CA LEU A 9 20.63 22.83 -12.62
C LEU A 9 21.80 22.00 -12.06
N LEU A 10 22.83 21.76 -12.85
CA LEU A 10 24.01 20.98 -12.45
C LEU A 10 24.80 21.67 -11.34
N GLU A 11 25.00 22.99 -11.45
CA GLU A 11 25.73 23.76 -10.44
C GLU A 11 24.97 23.80 -9.10
N VAL A 12 23.63 24.03 -9.15
CA VAL A 12 22.79 24.00 -7.97
C VAL A 12 22.75 22.60 -7.34
N SER A 13 22.68 21.55 -8.16
CA SER A 13 22.70 20.16 -7.67
C SER A 13 24.01 19.83 -6.98
N LYS A 14 25.17 20.21 -7.57
CA LYS A 14 26.47 20.02 -6.94
C LYS A 14 26.56 20.74 -5.60
N LYS A 15 26.10 22.00 -5.54
CA LYS A 15 26.09 22.76 -4.30
C LYS A 15 25.23 22.10 -3.22
N ILE A 16 24.03 21.63 -3.57
CA ILE A 16 23.15 20.91 -2.65
C ILE A 16 23.81 19.62 -2.14
N LEU A 17 24.47 18.86 -3.02
CA LEU A 17 25.21 17.66 -2.63
C LEU A 17 26.38 17.97 -1.69
N GLU A 18 27.12 19.06 -1.95
CA GLU A 18 28.22 19.50 -1.09
C GLU A 18 27.73 19.94 0.29
N GLU A 19 26.62 20.67 0.34
CA GLU A 19 25.96 21.10 1.60
C GLU A 19 25.42 19.93 2.42
N ASN A 20 25.14 18.78 1.79
CA ASN A 20 24.56 17.59 2.42
C ASN A 20 25.51 16.38 2.40
N ARG A 21 26.82 16.58 2.40
CA ARG A 21 27.82 15.49 2.41
C ARG A 21 27.66 14.51 3.57
N ASP A 22 27.21 15.02 4.72
CA ASP A 22 27.00 14.23 5.93
C ASP A 22 25.58 13.63 6.03
N PHE A 23 24.83 13.65 4.92
CA PHE A 23 23.51 13.04 4.88
C PHE A 23 23.63 11.57 5.23
N LYS A 24 22.88 11.18 6.26
CA LYS A 24 22.67 9.78 6.63
C LYS A 24 21.23 9.41 6.29
N PRO A 25 21.00 8.32 5.57
CA PRO A 25 19.64 7.85 5.37
C PRO A 25 18.97 7.61 6.73
N PRO A 26 17.66 7.84 6.86
CA PRO A 26 16.93 7.49 8.07
C PRO A 26 17.13 6.01 8.38
N ALA A 27 17.09 5.67 9.66
CA ALA A 27 17.12 4.28 10.08
C ALA A 27 15.89 3.54 9.52
N GLU A 28 16.07 2.27 9.16
CA GLU A 28 14.95 1.44 8.74
C GLU A 28 13.92 1.33 9.87
N ASN A 29 12.66 1.53 9.52
CA ASN A 29 11.57 1.32 10.47
C ASN A 29 11.27 -0.17 10.60
N THR A 30 10.89 -0.56 11.79
CA THR A 30 10.40 -1.91 12.06
C THR A 30 9.00 -1.85 12.68
N PHE A 31 8.22 -2.90 12.46
CA PHE A 31 6.81 -2.94 12.81
C PHE A 31 6.47 -4.26 13.52
N ASN A 32 5.68 -4.17 14.58
CA ASN A 32 5.03 -5.31 15.20
C ASN A 32 3.54 -5.20 14.89
N LEU A 33 3.06 -5.98 13.94
CA LEU A 33 1.67 -5.96 13.50
C LEU A 33 0.87 -7.08 14.19
N PRO A 34 -0.45 -6.89 14.34
CA PRO A 34 -1.26 -7.78 15.18
C PRO A 34 -1.37 -9.21 14.67
N GLY A 35 -1.10 -9.44 13.39
CA GLY A 35 -1.01 -10.77 12.80
C GLY A 35 -2.34 -11.48 12.59
N LYS A 36 -2.24 -12.81 12.49
CA LYS A 36 -3.35 -13.67 12.09
C LYS A 36 -4.60 -13.52 12.95
N ILE A 37 -4.47 -13.37 14.25
CA ILE A 37 -5.64 -13.28 15.15
C ILE A 37 -6.53 -12.11 14.78
N VAL A 38 -5.94 -10.91 14.60
CA VAL A 38 -6.71 -9.72 14.23
C VAL A 38 -7.15 -9.76 12.76
N LYS A 39 -6.34 -10.38 11.87
CA LYS A 39 -6.78 -10.65 10.50
C LYS A 39 -8.07 -11.44 10.47
N ASP A 40 -8.15 -12.54 11.22
CA ASP A 40 -9.33 -13.39 11.28
C ASP A 40 -10.56 -12.65 11.83
N GLU A 41 -10.39 -11.75 12.81
CA GLU A 41 -11.47 -10.89 13.31
C GLU A 41 -11.91 -9.85 12.26
N MET A 42 -10.97 -9.25 11.52
CA MET A 42 -11.29 -8.36 10.40
C MET A 42 -12.11 -9.09 9.34
N ILE A 43 -11.72 -10.32 8.98
CA ILE A 43 -12.46 -11.13 7.98
C ILE A 43 -13.89 -11.43 8.46
N LYS A 44 -14.08 -11.81 9.72
CA LYS A 44 -15.44 -12.00 10.28
C LYS A 44 -16.31 -10.75 10.18
N LEU A 45 -15.73 -9.57 10.43
CA LEU A 45 -16.45 -8.30 10.26
C LEU A 45 -16.80 -8.05 8.79
N LEU A 46 -15.87 -8.32 7.88
CA LEU A 46 -16.09 -8.19 6.44
C LEU A 46 -17.19 -9.14 5.95
N ASP A 47 -17.22 -10.39 6.42
CA ASP A 47 -18.27 -11.36 6.12
C ASP A 47 -19.66 -10.84 6.55
N LYS A 48 -19.73 -10.20 7.72
CA LYS A 48 -20.98 -9.57 8.18
C LYS A 48 -21.42 -8.46 7.22
N LEU A 49 -20.51 -7.54 6.86
CA LEU A 49 -20.81 -6.43 5.95
C LEU A 49 -21.19 -6.94 4.54
N TYR A 50 -20.59 -8.02 4.11
CA TYR A 50 -20.91 -8.67 2.83
C TYR A 50 -22.31 -9.29 2.86
N ASN A 51 -22.67 -10.01 3.92
CA ASN A 51 -24.00 -10.60 4.09
C ASN A 51 -25.11 -9.52 4.20
N GLU A 52 -24.80 -8.37 4.79
CA GLU A 52 -25.67 -7.20 4.85
C GLU A 52 -25.71 -6.41 3.53
N LYS A 53 -24.98 -6.84 2.50
CA LYS A 53 -24.85 -6.18 1.18
C LYS A 53 -24.29 -4.76 1.24
N VAL A 54 -23.55 -4.43 2.28
CA VAL A 54 -22.81 -3.16 2.40
C VAL A 54 -21.63 -3.13 1.47
N ILE A 55 -20.94 -4.28 1.29
CA ILE A 55 -19.85 -4.47 0.33
C ILE A 55 -20.24 -5.53 -0.69
N LEU A 56 -19.81 -5.34 -1.94
CA LEU A 56 -20.06 -6.24 -3.05
C LEU A 56 -18.93 -7.27 -3.20
N ASP A 57 -19.10 -8.24 -4.10
CA ASP A 57 -18.19 -9.38 -4.30
C ASP A 57 -16.73 -8.94 -4.47
N HIS A 58 -16.47 -8.00 -5.36
CA HIS A 58 -15.12 -7.52 -5.58
C HIS A 58 -14.61 -6.63 -4.42
N GLY A 59 -15.51 -5.88 -3.80
CA GLY A 59 -15.22 -5.14 -2.57
C GLY A 59 -14.74 -6.05 -1.44
N MET A 60 -15.34 -7.24 -1.30
CA MET A 60 -14.92 -8.25 -0.33
C MET A 60 -13.50 -8.74 -0.62
N LYS A 61 -13.16 -9.04 -1.88
CA LYS A 61 -11.79 -9.43 -2.27
C LYS A 61 -10.76 -8.35 -1.90
N VAL A 62 -11.04 -7.10 -2.29
CA VAL A 62 -10.14 -5.97 -1.99
C VAL A 62 -9.97 -5.80 -0.48
N ALA A 63 -11.05 -5.86 0.29
CA ALA A 63 -11.01 -5.70 1.74
C ALA A 63 -10.26 -6.85 2.43
N THR A 64 -10.36 -8.06 1.92
CA THR A 64 -9.61 -9.23 2.43
C THR A 64 -8.11 -9.06 2.20
N GLU A 65 -7.69 -8.64 1.02
CA GLU A 65 -6.27 -8.36 0.74
C GLU A 65 -5.76 -7.21 1.61
N LEU A 66 -6.57 -6.17 1.80
CA LEU A 66 -6.23 -5.05 2.68
C LEU A 66 -6.08 -5.51 4.15
N ALA A 67 -6.98 -6.35 4.64
CA ALA A 67 -6.89 -6.93 5.99
C ALA A 67 -5.60 -7.75 6.16
N ASN A 68 -5.19 -8.48 5.12
CA ASN A 68 -3.94 -9.23 5.09
C ASN A 68 -2.72 -8.32 5.23
N VAL A 69 -2.67 -7.22 4.48
CA VAL A 69 -1.55 -6.25 4.56
C VAL A 69 -1.53 -5.54 5.91
N LEU A 70 -2.67 -5.02 6.37
CA LEU A 70 -2.76 -4.24 7.61
C LEU A 70 -2.45 -5.06 8.87
N SER A 71 -2.76 -6.35 8.85
CA SER A 71 -2.44 -7.26 9.96
C SER A 71 -1.00 -7.75 9.96
N GLY A 72 -0.26 -7.61 8.86
CA GLY A 72 1.05 -8.20 8.65
C GLY A 72 0.98 -9.64 8.13
N GLY A 73 -0.17 -10.09 7.65
CA GLY A 73 -0.40 -11.45 7.13
C GLY A 73 -0.52 -12.49 8.24
N ASP A 74 0.06 -13.66 7.99
CA ASP A 74 0.05 -14.79 8.93
C ASP A 74 1.20 -14.72 9.96
N THR A 75 1.41 -13.54 10.52
CA THR A 75 2.41 -13.27 11.56
C THR A 75 1.77 -13.25 12.96
N THR A 76 2.59 -12.98 13.97
CA THR A 76 2.17 -12.72 15.34
C THR A 76 2.71 -11.37 15.81
N ILE A 77 2.11 -10.79 16.83
CA ILE A 77 2.53 -9.48 17.38
C ILE A 77 3.99 -9.46 17.87
N ASP A 78 4.52 -10.62 18.25
CA ASP A 78 5.90 -10.75 18.75
C ASP A 78 6.94 -10.74 17.61
N LYS A 79 6.49 -10.95 16.37
CA LYS A 79 7.37 -10.93 15.20
C LYS A 79 7.55 -9.52 14.69
N THR A 80 8.79 -9.07 14.68
CA THR A 80 9.17 -7.79 14.06
C THR A 80 9.26 -7.94 12.55
N LEU A 81 8.60 -7.05 11.82
CA LEU A 81 8.61 -6.96 10.37
C LEU A 81 9.42 -5.73 9.94
N SER A 82 10.13 -5.84 8.84
CA SER A 82 10.80 -4.73 8.17
C SER A 82 9.87 -4.00 7.21
N GLU A 83 10.28 -2.83 6.72
CA GLU A 83 9.59 -2.15 5.63
C GLU A 83 9.53 -3.04 4.38
N GLU A 84 10.58 -3.79 4.09
CA GLU A 84 10.63 -4.71 2.94
C GLU A 84 9.58 -5.83 3.08
N ASP A 85 9.36 -6.36 4.27
CA ASP A 85 8.31 -7.36 4.52
C ASP A 85 6.92 -6.79 4.23
N LEU A 86 6.66 -5.53 4.63
CA LEU A 86 5.40 -4.84 4.34
C LEU A 86 5.23 -4.58 2.85
N PHE A 87 6.27 -4.13 2.15
CA PHE A 87 6.22 -3.94 0.70
C PHE A 87 5.97 -5.25 -0.04
N LYS A 88 6.51 -6.38 0.41
CA LYS A 88 6.21 -7.69 -0.16
C LYS A 88 4.74 -8.07 0.03
N LEU A 89 4.17 -7.83 1.21
CA LEU A 89 2.75 -8.07 1.46
C LEU A 89 1.87 -7.20 0.55
N GLU A 90 2.18 -5.91 0.44
CA GLU A 90 1.46 -4.97 -0.41
C GLU A 90 1.57 -5.36 -1.89
N LEU A 91 2.77 -5.69 -2.36
CA LEU A 91 3.00 -6.11 -3.74
C LEU A 91 2.20 -7.38 -4.07
N ASN A 92 2.23 -8.38 -3.19
CA ASN A 92 1.49 -9.63 -3.40
C ASN A 92 -0.02 -9.36 -3.45
N ALA A 93 -0.56 -8.56 -2.54
CA ALA A 93 -1.96 -8.17 -2.53
C ALA A 93 -2.34 -7.41 -3.81
N PHE A 94 -1.50 -6.45 -4.23
CA PHE A 94 -1.71 -5.72 -5.47
C PHE A 94 -1.70 -6.64 -6.69
N MET A 95 -0.73 -7.54 -6.80
CA MET A 95 -0.64 -8.49 -7.93
C MET A 95 -1.85 -9.41 -7.97
N THR A 96 -2.30 -9.92 -6.82
CA THR A 96 -3.52 -10.74 -6.73
C THR A 96 -4.76 -9.98 -7.23
N LEU A 97 -4.88 -8.69 -6.89
CA LEU A 97 -6.02 -7.87 -7.29
C LEU A 97 -5.95 -7.46 -8.76
N ILE A 98 -4.78 -7.04 -9.27
CA ILE A 98 -4.65 -6.54 -10.65
C ILE A 98 -4.89 -7.61 -11.72
N GLU A 99 -4.72 -8.88 -11.37
CA GLU A 99 -5.06 -10.01 -12.23
C GLU A 99 -6.58 -10.18 -12.41
N THR A 100 -7.40 -9.58 -11.54
CA THR A 100 -8.86 -9.64 -11.65
C THR A 100 -9.38 -8.62 -12.64
N LYS A 101 -10.38 -9.03 -13.43
CA LYS A 101 -11.02 -8.13 -14.39
C LYS A 101 -11.69 -6.95 -13.71
N GLU A 102 -12.28 -7.17 -12.55
CA GLU A 102 -13.00 -6.16 -11.77
C GLU A 102 -12.06 -5.04 -11.30
N THR A 103 -10.84 -5.37 -10.86
CA THR A 103 -9.81 -4.35 -10.54
C THR A 103 -9.39 -3.57 -11.78
N GLN A 104 -9.16 -4.25 -12.90
CA GLN A 104 -8.82 -3.60 -14.17
C GLN A 104 -9.93 -2.66 -14.64
N ASP A 105 -11.19 -3.06 -14.50
CA ASP A 105 -12.35 -2.23 -14.81
C ASP A 105 -12.43 -0.99 -13.89
N ARG A 106 -12.13 -1.12 -12.59
CA ARG A 106 -12.02 0.01 -11.65
C ARG A 106 -10.94 1.00 -12.08
N ILE A 107 -9.75 0.52 -12.39
CA ILE A 107 -8.63 1.34 -12.85
C ILE A 107 -9.02 2.08 -14.13
N LYS A 108 -9.52 1.37 -15.14
CA LYS A 108 -9.95 1.95 -16.40
C LYS A 108 -11.04 3.00 -16.21
N HIS A 109 -12.04 2.70 -15.40
CA HIS A 109 -13.13 3.63 -15.12
C HIS A 109 -12.63 4.91 -14.45
N THR A 110 -11.77 4.77 -13.41
CA THR A 110 -11.20 5.92 -12.71
C THR A 110 -10.35 6.80 -13.63
N LEU A 111 -9.50 6.18 -14.47
CA LEU A 111 -8.67 6.93 -15.42
C LEU A 111 -9.49 7.65 -16.49
N THR A 112 -10.65 7.10 -16.89
CA THR A 112 -11.50 7.69 -17.93
C THR A 112 -12.47 8.75 -17.40
N THR A 113 -12.98 8.56 -16.18
CA THR A 113 -14.08 9.40 -15.65
C THR A 113 -13.69 10.26 -14.45
N GLY A 114 -12.54 9.99 -13.83
CA GLY A 114 -12.13 10.60 -12.56
C GLY A 114 -12.98 10.15 -11.35
N LYS A 115 -13.83 9.13 -11.51
CA LYS A 115 -14.74 8.65 -10.46
C LYS A 115 -14.49 7.18 -10.14
N PRO A 116 -14.69 6.75 -8.87
CA PRO A 116 -14.59 5.34 -8.52
C PRO A 116 -15.70 4.51 -9.16
N LEU A 117 -15.39 3.27 -9.51
CA LEU A 117 -16.36 2.26 -9.91
C LEU A 117 -16.63 1.33 -8.72
N VAL A 118 -17.90 1.08 -8.43
CA VAL A 118 -18.35 0.09 -7.43
C VAL A 118 -18.88 -1.13 -8.19
N ASN A 119 -18.21 -2.25 -8.03
CA ASN A 119 -18.55 -3.52 -8.68
C ASN A 119 -18.33 -4.70 -7.72
#